data_4425031c31144c4839d2b2ba3ac2b20b
#
_entry.id   4425031c31144c4839d2b2ba3ac2b20b
#
_cell.length_a   1.000
_cell.length_b   1.000
_cell.length_c   1.000
_cell.angle_alpha   90.00
_cell.angle_beta   90.00
_cell.angle_gamma   90.00
#
_symmetry.space_group_name_H-M   'P 1'
#
loop_
_entity.id
_entity.type
_entity.pdbx_description
1 polymer ?
#
loop_
_entity_poly.entity_id
_entity_poly.type
_entity_poly.pdbx_seq_one_letter_code
_entity_poly.pdbx_strand_id
1 'polypeptide(L)'
;MKDKIIGYCYVVGDILHKGHREHLRNCKAMCDILFCGVLSEKAVLEKKPKPILPYHERFDAVRPYADVVVCQDEYSPLSNCKAIKPDVLFESTSHKEQLANNYMKSIGKRIIALPYYGEQSSSMIKEKIRGKQNESTK
;
A
#
# COMPACT_ATOMS: atom_id res chain seq x y z
N MET A 1 -5.91 -26.97 15.17
CA MET A 1 -5.66 -25.59 15.33
C MET A 1 -5.70 -24.84 14.02
N LYS A 2 -6.28 -23.68 14.05
CA LYS A 2 -6.44 -22.95 12.83
C LYS A 2 -5.27 -22.07 12.55
N ASP A 3 -4.77 -22.12 11.34
CA ASP A 3 -3.67 -21.26 10.95
C ASP A 3 -4.17 -19.84 10.82
N LYS A 4 -3.27 -18.90 11.13
CA LYS A 4 -3.60 -17.50 10.99
C LYS A 4 -3.50 -17.08 9.52
N ILE A 5 -4.42 -16.21 9.13
CA ILE A 5 -4.42 -15.68 7.77
C ILE A 5 -3.47 -14.49 7.72
N ILE A 6 -2.48 -14.57 6.87
CA ILE A 6 -1.49 -13.52 6.69
C ILE A 6 -1.85 -12.74 5.45
N GLY A 7 -2.03 -11.43 5.62
CA GLY A 7 -2.31 -10.54 4.51
C GLY A 7 -1.13 -9.64 4.23
N TYR A 8 -1.00 -9.21 2.98
CA TYR A 8 0.02 -8.27 2.56
C TYR A 8 -0.63 -7.13 1.77
N CYS A 9 -0.32 -5.91 2.17
CA CYS A 9 -0.68 -4.73 1.40
C CYS A 9 0.57 -3.86 1.27
N TYR A 10 0.50 -2.83 0.44
CA TYR A 10 1.65 -1.97 0.24
C TYR A 10 1.19 -0.57 -0.12
N VAL A 11 1.97 0.41 0.32
CA VAL A 11 1.65 1.82 0.13
C VAL A 11 2.94 2.61 -0.04
N VAL A 12 2.82 3.76 -0.68
CA VAL A 12 3.90 4.73 -0.63
C VAL A 12 3.95 5.36 0.77
N GLY A 13 2.78 5.65 1.32
CA GLY A 13 2.67 6.20 2.67
C GLY A 13 3.07 7.65 2.78
N ASP A 14 3.09 8.36 1.65
CA ASP A 14 3.66 9.71 1.62
C ASP A 14 2.84 10.70 2.42
N ILE A 15 1.56 10.77 2.14
CA ILE A 15 0.66 11.62 2.91
C ILE A 15 -0.58 10.77 3.14
N LEU A 16 -0.69 10.24 4.36
CA LEU A 16 -1.83 9.40 4.67
C LEU A 16 -3.05 10.28 4.93
N HIS A 17 -4.11 10.00 4.21
CA HIS A 17 -5.38 10.67 4.43
C HIS A 17 -6.41 9.62 4.82
N LYS A 18 -7.64 10.07 5.02
CA LYS A 18 -8.71 9.20 5.49
C LYS A 18 -8.88 7.95 4.61
N GLY A 19 -8.77 8.12 3.30
CA GLY A 19 -8.93 6.99 2.39
C GLY A 19 -7.87 5.92 2.59
N HIS A 20 -6.62 6.35 2.77
CA HIS A 20 -5.54 5.41 3.05
C HIS A 20 -5.77 4.67 4.37
N ARG A 21 -6.13 5.43 5.40
CA ARG A 21 -6.32 4.82 6.71
C ARG A 21 -7.45 3.82 6.71
N GLU A 22 -8.54 4.14 6.01
CA GLU A 22 -9.66 3.21 5.92
C GLU A 22 -9.31 1.98 5.10
N HIS A 23 -8.53 2.17 4.03
CA HIS A 23 -8.05 1.04 3.25
C HIS A 23 -7.23 0.09 4.10
N LEU A 24 -6.30 0.62 4.89
CA LEU A 24 -5.46 -0.21 5.75
C LEU A 24 -6.28 -0.92 6.82
N ARG A 25 -7.26 -0.22 7.41
CA ARG A 25 -8.14 -0.84 8.39
C ARG A 25 -8.94 -1.98 7.78
N ASN A 26 -9.41 -1.80 6.55
CA ASN A 26 -10.17 -2.84 5.88
C ASN A 26 -9.30 -4.04 5.55
N CYS A 27 -8.07 -3.81 5.13
CA CYS A 27 -7.13 -4.91 4.94
C CYS A 27 -6.92 -5.67 6.23
N LYS A 28 -6.69 -4.95 7.33
CA LYS A 28 -6.47 -5.60 8.61
C LYS A 28 -7.69 -6.41 9.05
N ALA A 29 -8.87 -5.91 8.77
CA ALA A 29 -10.10 -6.60 9.17
C ALA A 29 -10.29 -7.93 8.45
N MET A 30 -9.60 -8.13 7.33
CA MET A 30 -9.78 -9.34 6.52
C MET A 30 -8.68 -10.37 6.70
N CYS A 31 -7.79 -10.16 7.65
CA CYS A 31 -6.74 -11.13 7.93
C CYS A 31 -6.40 -11.09 9.42
N ASP A 32 -5.61 -12.04 9.85
CA ASP A 32 -5.20 -12.10 11.26
C ASP A 32 -3.94 -11.30 11.50
N ILE A 33 -3.00 -11.34 10.56
CA ILE A 33 -1.74 -10.62 10.64
C ILE A 33 -1.57 -9.87 9.33
N LEU A 34 -1.46 -8.56 9.43
CA LEU A 34 -1.28 -7.72 8.24
C LEU A 34 0.16 -7.23 8.15
N PHE A 35 0.81 -7.59 7.05
CA PHE A 35 2.09 -7.01 6.69
C PHE A 35 1.84 -5.87 5.72
N CYS A 36 2.46 -4.75 5.93
CA CYS A 36 2.35 -3.62 5.01
C CYS A 36 3.74 -3.23 4.53
N GLY A 37 3.93 -3.27 3.22
CA GLY A 37 5.17 -2.80 2.61
C GLY A 37 5.10 -1.31 2.36
N VAL A 38 6.12 -0.59 2.83
CA VAL A 38 6.26 0.83 2.54
C VAL A 38 7.34 0.97 1.49
N LEU A 39 6.99 1.58 0.37
CA LEU A 39 7.91 1.67 -0.76
C LEU A 39 9.08 2.57 -0.44
N SER A 40 10.30 2.08 -0.68
CA SER A 40 11.49 2.90 -0.58
C SER A 40 11.43 4.01 -1.62
N GLU A 41 12.27 5.02 -1.46
CA GLU A 41 12.33 6.08 -2.46
C GLU A 41 12.69 5.50 -3.83
N LYS A 42 13.62 4.57 -3.87
CA LYS A 42 13.99 3.89 -5.10
C LYS A 42 12.78 3.23 -5.75
N ALA A 43 11.96 2.54 -4.96
CA ALA A 43 10.79 1.86 -5.48
C ALA A 43 9.76 2.85 -6.02
N VAL A 44 9.54 3.95 -5.30
CA VAL A 44 8.60 4.96 -5.76
C VAL A 44 9.04 5.54 -7.09
N LEU A 45 10.33 5.84 -7.22
CA LEU A 45 10.86 6.50 -8.41
C LEU A 45 10.82 5.63 -9.66
N GLU A 46 10.53 4.33 -9.52
CA GLU A 46 10.33 3.51 -10.71
C GLU A 46 9.15 4.02 -11.54
N LYS A 47 8.12 4.56 -10.90
CA LYS A 47 6.90 4.94 -11.61
C LYS A 47 6.28 6.25 -11.18
N LYS A 48 6.78 6.89 -10.15
CA LYS A 48 6.17 8.09 -9.59
C LYS A 48 7.22 9.11 -9.24
N PRO A 49 6.83 10.38 -9.08
CA PRO A 49 7.76 11.40 -8.61
C PRO A 49 8.23 11.13 -7.20
N LYS A 50 9.32 11.79 -6.83
CA LYS A 50 9.89 11.66 -5.50
C LYS A 50 8.86 11.97 -4.43
N PRO A 51 8.78 11.15 -3.36
CA PRO A 51 7.86 11.44 -2.25
C PRO A 51 8.24 12.74 -1.55
N ILE A 52 7.24 13.35 -0.92
CA ILE A 52 7.46 14.57 -0.14
C ILE A 52 8.13 14.22 1.18
N LEU A 53 7.68 13.14 1.83
CA LEU A 53 8.21 12.74 3.12
C LEU A 53 9.36 11.75 2.95
N PRO A 54 10.37 11.82 3.82
CA PRO A 54 11.43 10.81 3.79
C PRO A 54 10.90 9.45 4.22
N TYR A 55 11.64 8.42 3.87
CA TYR A 55 11.18 7.06 4.08
C TYR A 55 10.81 6.77 5.53
N HIS A 56 11.65 7.19 6.48
CA HIS A 56 11.38 6.85 7.88
C HIS A 56 10.08 7.48 8.39
N GLU A 57 9.73 8.66 7.90
CA GLU A 57 8.46 9.29 8.30
C GLU A 57 7.28 8.58 7.67
N ARG A 58 7.43 8.12 6.43
CA ARG A 58 6.38 7.36 5.77
C ARG A 58 6.18 6.00 6.45
N PHE A 59 7.28 5.36 6.83
CA PHE A 59 7.25 4.10 7.56
C PHE A 59 6.52 4.27 8.89
N ASP A 60 6.89 5.30 9.65
CA ASP A 60 6.28 5.53 10.96
C ASP A 60 4.79 5.86 10.86
N ALA A 61 4.38 6.55 9.81
CA ALA A 61 2.96 6.89 9.63
C ALA A 61 2.10 5.65 9.41
N VAL A 62 2.66 4.59 8.85
CA VAL A 62 1.92 3.37 8.54
C VAL A 62 1.84 2.43 9.75
N ARG A 63 2.81 2.53 10.66
CA ARG A 63 2.93 1.58 11.77
C ARG A 63 1.65 1.36 12.58
N PRO A 64 0.84 2.39 12.88
CA PRO A 64 -0.37 2.13 13.67
C PRO A 64 -1.41 1.26 12.98
N TYR A 65 -1.29 1.04 11.67
CA TYR A 65 -2.34 0.41 10.90
C TYR A 65 -2.01 -1.00 10.45
N ALA A 66 -0.82 -1.51 10.76
CA ALA A 66 -0.42 -2.85 10.35
C ALA A 66 0.26 -3.55 11.51
N ASP A 67 0.25 -4.86 11.48
CA ASP A 67 0.93 -5.64 12.52
C ASP A 67 2.43 -5.64 12.30
N VAL A 68 2.85 -5.72 11.04
CA VAL A 68 4.27 -5.71 10.70
C VAL A 68 4.44 -4.77 9.50
N VAL A 69 5.36 -3.84 9.61
CA VAL A 69 5.67 -2.94 8.50
C VAL A 69 7.05 -3.32 7.97
N VAL A 70 7.15 -3.47 6.66
CA VAL A 70 8.39 -3.89 6.02
C VAL A 70 8.72 -2.93 4.88
N CYS A 71 9.97 -2.95 4.45
CA CYS A 71 10.39 -2.17 3.30
C CYS A 71 10.00 -2.90 2.03
N GLN A 72 9.43 -2.18 1.08
CA GLN A 72 9.23 -2.70 -0.26
C GLN A 72 10.17 -1.94 -1.19
N ASP A 73 11.22 -2.60 -1.61
CA ASP A 73 12.31 -1.93 -2.33
C ASP A 73 12.14 -1.97 -3.84
N GLU A 74 10.99 -2.46 -4.30
CA GLU A 74 10.59 -2.45 -5.70
C GLU A 74 9.16 -1.97 -5.78
N TYR A 75 8.79 -1.37 -6.91
CA TYR A 75 7.44 -0.90 -7.07
C TYR A 75 6.45 -2.07 -6.99
N SER A 76 6.80 -3.19 -7.60
CA SER A 76 5.99 -4.40 -7.53
C SER A 76 6.16 -5.07 -6.16
N PRO A 77 5.09 -5.58 -5.57
CA PRO A 77 5.19 -6.32 -4.33
C PRO A 77 5.66 -7.76 -4.51
N LEU A 78 6.07 -8.15 -5.72
CA LEU A 78 6.37 -9.55 -6.02
C LEU A 78 7.43 -10.15 -5.09
N SER A 79 8.56 -9.45 -4.92
CA SER A 79 9.65 -9.98 -4.09
C SER A 79 9.22 -10.20 -2.65
N ASN A 80 8.46 -9.23 -2.10
CA ASN A 80 7.99 -9.36 -0.73
C ASN A 80 6.94 -10.47 -0.62
N CYS A 81 6.09 -10.62 -1.62
CA CYS A 81 5.13 -11.72 -1.62
C CYS A 81 5.83 -13.08 -1.64
N LYS A 82 6.91 -13.19 -2.41
CA LYS A 82 7.67 -14.43 -2.42
C LYS A 82 8.35 -14.72 -1.09
N ALA A 83 8.83 -13.68 -0.43
CA ALA A 83 9.51 -13.82 0.85
C ALA A 83 8.55 -14.11 1.99
N ILE A 84 7.43 -13.39 2.03
CA ILE A 84 6.48 -13.48 3.14
C ILE A 84 5.49 -14.62 2.94
N LYS A 85 5.14 -14.88 1.68
CA LYS A 85 4.16 -15.91 1.30
C LYS A 85 2.83 -15.69 2.00
N PRO A 86 2.22 -14.52 1.79
CA PRO A 86 0.93 -14.24 2.43
C PRO A 86 -0.17 -15.09 1.84
N ASP A 87 -1.23 -15.25 2.62
CA ASP A 87 -2.41 -15.96 2.15
C ASP A 87 -3.26 -15.09 1.25
N VAL A 88 -3.18 -13.77 1.41
CA VAL A 88 -3.95 -12.85 0.61
C VAL A 88 -3.13 -11.61 0.31
N LEU A 89 -3.18 -11.16 -0.94
CA LEU A 89 -2.59 -9.91 -1.38
C LEU A 89 -3.72 -8.91 -1.57
N PHE A 90 -3.64 -7.77 -0.91
CA PHE A 90 -4.62 -6.72 -1.05
C PHE A 90 -4.15 -5.70 -2.07
N GLU A 91 -5.04 -5.35 -2.99
CA GLU A 91 -4.77 -4.35 -4.01
C GLU A 91 -5.84 -3.28 -3.95
N SER A 92 -5.52 -2.12 -4.50
CA SER A 92 -6.51 -1.09 -4.75
C SER A 92 -7.18 -1.38 -6.08
N THR A 93 -8.47 -1.09 -6.18
CA THR A 93 -9.15 -1.30 -7.46
C THR A 93 -8.62 -0.38 -8.55
N SER A 94 -7.95 0.71 -8.17
CA SER A 94 -7.37 1.62 -9.15
C SER A 94 -5.96 1.22 -9.56
N HIS A 95 -5.39 0.20 -8.94
CA HIS A 95 -4.03 -0.22 -9.19
C HIS A 95 -4.02 -1.66 -9.68
N LYS A 96 -3.33 -1.90 -10.78
CA LYS A 96 -3.28 -3.23 -11.37
C LYS A 96 -1.85 -3.72 -11.46
N GLU A 97 -1.45 -4.43 -10.47
CA GLU A 97 -0.13 -5.03 -10.44
C GLU A 97 -0.26 -6.47 -10.94
N GLN A 98 0.43 -6.79 -12.03
CA GLN A 98 0.23 -8.09 -12.67
C GLN A 98 1.20 -9.15 -12.22
N LEU A 99 2.46 -8.78 -11.97
CA LEU A 99 3.46 -9.80 -11.63
C LEU A 99 3.13 -10.50 -10.31
N ALA A 100 2.83 -9.72 -9.28
CA ALA A 100 2.51 -10.31 -8.00
C ALA A 100 1.17 -11.04 -8.05
N ASN A 101 0.21 -10.50 -8.79
CA ASN A 101 -1.08 -11.14 -8.92
C ASN A 101 -0.95 -12.51 -9.58
N ASN A 102 -0.15 -12.56 -10.63
CA ASN A 102 0.08 -13.84 -11.32
C ASN A 102 0.76 -14.85 -10.41
N TYR A 103 1.74 -14.38 -9.64
CA TYR A 103 2.42 -15.26 -8.70
C TYR A 103 1.45 -15.82 -7.66
N MET A 104 0.62 -14.95 -7.06
CA MET A 104 -0.34 -15.40 -6.05
C MET A 104 -1.31 -16.42 -6.62
N LYS A 105 -1.79 -16.17 -7.84
CA LYS A 105 -2.67 -17.13 -8.48
C LYS A 105 -1.98 -18.45 -8.73
N SER A 106 -0.71 -18.42 -9.12
CA SER A 106 0.02 -19.64 -9.44
C SER A 106 0.21 -20.55 -8.22
N ILE A 107 0.20 -19.98 -7.02
CA ILE A 107 0.35 -20.77 -5.79
C ILE A 107 -0.97 -20.96 -5.07
N GLY A 108 -2.08 -20.61 -5.72
CA GLY A 108 -3.41 -20.84 -5.17
C GLY A 108 -3.81 -19.91 -4.05
N LYS A 109 -3.18 -18.75 -3.96
CA LYS A 109 -3.50 -17.76 -2.93
C LYS A 109 -4.46 -16.71 -3.48
N ARG A 110 -5.01 -15.91 -2.58
CA ARG A 110 -6.08 -15.00 -2.90
C ARG A 110 -5.58 -13.59 -3.16
N ILE A 111 -6.30 -12.89 -4.00
CA ILE A 111 -6.10 -11.46 -4.25
C ILE A 111 -7.43 -10.79 -3.99
N ILE A 112 -7.43 -9.76 -3.16
CA ILE A 112 -8.63 -9.00 -2.86
C ILE A 112 -8.39 -7.55 -3.23
N ALA A 113 -9.20 -7.04 -4.13
CA ALA A 113 -9.12 -5.65 -4.54
C ALA A 113 -10.12 -4.84 -3.73
N LEU A 114 -9.64 -3.81 -3.09
CA LEU A 114 -10.47 -2.93 -2.26
C LEU A 114 -10.43 -1.53 -2.84
N PRO A 115 -11.57 -0.84 -2.89
CA PRO A 115 -11.56 0.53 -3.37
C PRO A 115 -10.97 1.46 -2.32
N TYR A 116 -10.37 2.56 -2.78
CA TYR A 116 -10.06 3.64 -1.87
C TYR A 116 -11.33 4.36 -1.50
N TYR A 117 -11.42 4.75 -0.24
CA TYR A 117 -12.56 5.49 0.25
C TYR A 117 -12.27 6.97 0.21
N GLY A 118 -13.31 7.77 0.02
CA GLY A 118 -13.17 9.19 -0.11
C GLY A 118 -12.72 9.54 -1.49
N GLU A 119 -12.67 10.81 -1.75
CA GLU A 119 -12.38 11.29 -3.09
C GLU A 119 -10.97 11.72 -3.31
N GLN A 120 -10.17 11.75 -2.25
CA GLN A 120 -8.82 12.25 -2.35
C GLN A 120 -7.84 11.10 -2.45
N SER A 121 -6.83 11.31 -3.26
CA SER A 121 -5.70 10.40 -3.35
C SER A 121 -4.46 11.14 -2.88
N SER A 122 -3.36 10.41 -2.68
CA SER A 122 -2.10 11.04 -2.35
C SER A 122 -1.67 12.02 -3.42
N SER A 123 -1.91 11.67 -4.68
CA SER A 123 -1.53 12.57 -5.77
C SER A 123 -2.28 13.88 -5.70
N MET A 124 -3.57 13.83 -5.41
CA MET A 124 -4.36 15.06 -5.30
C MET A 124 -3.89 15.94 -4.14
N ILE A 125 -3.58 15.32 -3.01
CA ILE A 125 -3.12 16.09 -1.86
C ILE A 125 -1.77 16.72 -2.15
N LYS A 126 -0.85 15.97 -2.77
CA LYS A 126 0.46 16.49 -3.12
C LYS A 126 0.35 17.65 -4.10
N GLU A 127 -0.58 17.55 -5.02
CA GLU A 127 -0.76 18.60 -6.00
C GLU A 127 -1.27 19.88 -5.31
N LYS A 128 -2.18 19.75 -4.37
CA LYS A 128 -2.63 20.91 -3.61
C LYS A 128 -1.48 21.57 -2.86
N ILE A 129 -0.61 20.79 -2.28
CA ILE A 129 0.53 21.31 -1.56
C ILE A 129 1.49 22.03 -2.50
N ARG A 130 1.79 21.44 -3.63
CA ARG A 130 2.75 22.01 -4.56
C ARG A 130 2.22 23.22 -5.30
N GLY A 131 1.00 23.14 -5.70
CA GLY A 131 0.43 24.18 -6.50
C GLY A 131 -0.22 25.24 -5.72
N LYS A 132 -0.29 25.17 -4.56
CA LYS A 132 -0.80 26.01 -3.82
C LYS A 132 -1.67 26.85 -4.24
N GLN A 133 -1.82 27.24 -4.56
CA GLN A 133 -2.67 27.94 -4.77
C GLN A 133 -3.58 27.66 -5.62
N ASN A 134 -3.63 27.10 -6.10
CA ASN A 134 -4.56 26.84 -6.86
C ASN A 134 -5.51 26.15 -6.39
N GLU A 135 -5.76 26.17 -5.74
CA GLU A 135 -6.61 25.57 -5.33
C GLU A 135 -7.61 25.20 -5.66
N SER A 136 -7.98 25.24 -5.78
CA SER A 136 -8.91 24.89 -6.01
C SER A 136 -9.48 24.15 -6.18
N THR A 137 -9.60 24.04 -6.09
CA THR A 137 -10.18 23.39 -6.19
C THR A 137 -10.79 22.70 -6.46
N LYS A 138 -10.98 22.61 -6.53
CA LYS A 138 -11.66 21.91 -6.64
C LYS A 138 -11.76 21.20 -6.47
#